data_f90baf6c01328cd63b85939b0f00bdc5
#
_entry.id   f90baf6c01328cd63b85939b0f00bdc5
#
_cell.length_a   1.000
_cell.length_b   1.000
_cell.length_c   1.000
_cell.angle_alpha   90.00
_cell.angle_beta   90.00
_cell.angle_gamma   90.00
#
_symmetry.space_group_name_H-M   'P 1'
#
loop_
_entity.id
_entity.type
_entity.pdbx_description
1 polymer ?
#
loop_
_entity_poly.entity_id
_entity_poly.type
_entity_poly.pdbx_seq_one_letter_code
_entity_poly.pdbx_strand_id
1 'polypeptide(L)'
;RSATEFWRRWHISLSSWFRDYIYIPLGGSRVSRPKWVRNIFIVWGLTGFWHGAAWNFLLWGLYYGVLLVIEKFWLGKVLDKLPSVLRWFYTFFVVNLGWVFFHLSDPAFLSYALHVMFRWQATDWPRVLTANSDILLGILWFPLAFLFSFPVWKKLPRPKGWKGALAADLGYGIL
;
A
#
# COMPACT_ATOMS: atom_id res chain seq x y z
N ARG A 1 9.60 -4.57 3.59
CA ARG A 1 10.23 -3.73 2.56
C ARG A 1 10.09 -4.38 1.19
N SER A 2 8.84 -4.75 0.90
CA SER A 2 8.29 -5.27 -0.33
C SER A 2 6.77 -5.06 -0.27
N ALA A 3 6.03 -5.21 -1.38
CA ALA A 3 4.56 -5.17 -1.36
C ALA A 3 4.00 -6.29 -0.47
N THR A 4 4.61 -7.47 -0.50
CA THR A 4 4.25 -8.59 0.39
C THR A 4 4.38 -8.22 1.87
N GLU A 5 5.47 -7.56 2.27
CA GLU A 5 5.67 -7.14 3.66
C GLU A 5 4.71 -6.00 4.05
N PHE A 6 4.44 -5.08 3.13
CA PHE A 6 3.47 -4.01 3.33
C PHE A 6 2.10 -4.59 3.70
N TRP A 7 1.56 -5.52 2.91
CA TRP A 7 0.25 -6.13 3.15
C TRP A 7 0.18 -7.04 4.37
N ARG A 8 1.30 -7.53 4.87
CA ARG A 8 1.34 -8.22 6.18
C ARG A 8 1.13 -7.28 7.37
N ARG A 9 1.33 -5.98 7.18
CA ARG A 9 1.26 -4.95 8.22
C ARG A 9 0.10 -3.97 8.02
N TRP A 10 -0.43 -3.91 6.81
CA TRP A 10 -1.54 -3.04 6.45
C TRP A 10 -2.85 -3.82 6.41
N HIS A 11 -3.90 -3.22 6.98
CA HIS A 11 -5.26 -3.79 7.00
C HIS A 11 -5.29 -5.26 7.46
N ILE A 12 -4.65 -5.53 8.60
CA ILE A 12 -4.37 -6.90 9.10
C ILE A 12 -5.66 -7.70 9.27
N SER A 13 -6.74 -7.09 9.79
CA SER A 13 -8.03 -7.77 9.99
C SER A 13 -8.62 -8.29 8.68
N LEU A 14 -8.66 -7.45 7.63
CA LEU A 14 -9.15 -7.86 6.32
C LEU A 14 -8.25 -8.94 5.70
N SER A 15 -6.94 -8.74 5.74
CA SER A 15 -5.96 -9.69 5.23
C SER A 15 -6.05 -11.05 5.95
N SER A 16 -6.27 -11.06 7.26
CA SER A 16 -6.48 -12.29 8.03
C SER A 16 -7.77 -12.98 7.64
N TRP A 17 -8.85 -12.23 7.47
CA TRP A 17 -10.14 -12.78 7.05
C TRP A 17 -10.03 -13.47 5.67
N PHE A 18 -9.50 -12.78 4.66
CA PHE A 18 -9.30 -13.37 3.32
C PHE A 18 -8.36 -14.56 3.34
N ARG A 19 -7.31 -14.51 4.18
CA ARG A 19 -6.41 -15.65 4.37
C ARG A 19 -7.15 -16.87 4.92
N ASP A 20 -7.90 -16.69 6.00
CA ASP A 20 -8.46 -17.80 6.76
C ASP A 20 -9.68 -18.41 6.06
N TYR A 21 -10.52 -17.57 5.45
CA TYR A 21 -11.78 -18.01 4.84
C TYR A 21 -11.70 -18.30 3.33
N ILE A 22 -10.69 -17.81 2.63
CA ILE A 22 -10.57 -18.00 1.17
C ILE A 22 -9.24 -18.64 0.81
N TYR A 23 -8.11 -18.05 1.19
CA TYR A 23 -6.81 -18.51 0.75
C TYR A 23 -6.45 -19.91 1.28
N ILE A 24 -6.65 -20.16 2.59
CA ILE A 24 -6.37 -21.45 3.20
C ILE A 24 -7.31 -22.55 2.67
N PRO A 25 -8.65 -22.36 2.57
CA PRO A 25 -9.55 -23.34 1.95
C PRO A 25 -9.22 -23.68 0.50
N LEU A 26 -8.68 -22.74 -0.28
CA LEU A 26 -8.20 -23.00 -1.65
C LEU A 26 -6.88 -23.80 -1.69
N GLY A 27 -6.35 -24.20 -0.52
CA GLY A 27 -5.09 -24.95 -0.37
C GLY A 27 -3.89 -24.05 -0.05
N GLY A 28 -4.07 -22.74 0.09
CA GLY A 28 -3.06 -21.79 0.50
C GLY A 28 -1.79 -21.84 -0.36
N SER A 29 -0.63 -21.90 0.32
CA SER A 29 0.68 -22.03 -0.33
C SER A 29 1.13 -23.48 -0.54
N ARG A 30 0.35 -24.48 -0.09
CA ARG A 30 0.70 -25.91 -0.14
C ARG A 30 0.20 -26.61 -1.42
N VAL A 31 0.03 -25.86 -2.50
CA VAL A 31 -0.45 -26.33 -3.79
C VAL A 31 0.61 -26.12 -4.88
N SER A 32 0.39 -26.70 -6.07
CA SER A 32 1.26 -26.44 -7.22
C SER A 32 1.31 -24.96 -7.61
N ARG A 33 2.39 -24.53 -8.26
CA ARG A 33 2.60 -23.13 -8.66
C ARG A 33 1.40 -22.52 -9.42
N PRO A 34 0.80 -23.18 -10.44
CA PRO A 34 -0.36 -22.62 -11.13
C PRO A 34 -1.58 -22.44 -10.21
N LYS A 35 -1.83 -23.41 -9.32
CA LYS A 35 -2.92 -23.30 -8.34
C LYS A 35 -2.67 -22.18 -7.34
N TRP A 36 -1.40 -21.98 -6.93
CA TRP A 36 -1.03 -20.87 -6.04
C TRP A 36 -1.29 -19.52 -6.71
N VAL A 37 -0.86 -19.34 -7.98
CA VAL A 37 -1.13 -18.11 -8.76
C VAL A 37 -2.64 -17.87 -8.85
N ARG A 38 -3.42 -18.87 -9.23
CA ARG A 38 -4.88 -18.79 -9.23
C ARG A 38 -5.44 -18.30 -7.89
N ASN A 39 -4.98 -18.89 -6.78
CA ASN A 39 -5.45 -18.55 -5.45
C ASN A 39 -5.14 -17.08 -5.10
N ILE A 40 -3.98 -16.57 -5.48
CA ILE A 40 -3.62 -15.16 -5.30
C ILE A 40 -4.59 -14.25 -6.09
N PHE A 41 -4.85 -14.56 -7.36
CA PHE A 41 -5.77 -13.76 -8.17
C PHE A 41 -7.22 -13.82 -7.67
N ILE A 42 -7.68 -14.96 -7.18
CA ILE A 42 -9.01 -15.08 -6.55
C ILE A 42 -9.08 -14.17 -5.31
N VAL A 43 -8.12 -14.27 -4.40
CA VAL A 43 -8.10 -13.47 -3.18
C VAL A 43 -8.05 -11.97 -3.51
N TRP A 44 -7.15 -11.55 -4.38
CA TRP A 44 -6.99 -10.13 -4.71
C TRP A 44 -8.12 -9.58 -5.56
N GLY A 45 -8.69 -10.39 -6.45
CA GLY A 45 -9.90 -10.03 -7.18
C GLY A 45 -11.09 -9.80 -6.25
N LEU A 46 -11.29 -10.72 -5.30
CA LEU A 46 -12.34 -10.57 -4.28
C LEU A 46 -12.06 -9.41 -3.32
N THR A 47 -10.80 -9.16 -2.97
CA THR A 47 -10.42 -7.99 -2.15
C THR A 47 -10.76 -6.69 -2.88
N GLY A 48 -10.48 -6.61 -4.17
CA GLY A 48 -10.88 -5.46 -4.99
C GLY A 48 -12.39 -5.30 -5.05
N PHE A 49 -13.12 -6.36 -5.34
CA PHE A 49 -14.58 -6.36 -5.40
C PHE A 49 -15.24 -6.00 -4.04
N TRP A 50 -14.61 -6.38 -2.94
CA TRP A 50 -15.06 -6.01 -1.59
C TRP A 50 -15.04 -4.49 -1.36
N HIS A 51 -14.11 -3.76 -1.97
CA HIS A 51 -14.04 -2.30 -1.89
C HIS A 51 -15.12 -1.60 -2.73
N GLY A 52 -15.69 -2.29 -3.73
CA GLY A 52 -16.77 -1.77 -4.56
C GLY A 52 -16.83 -2.45 -5.93
N ALA A 53 -17.99 -2.34 -6.58
CA ALA A 53 -18.26 -2.92 -7.90
C ALA A 53 -17.77 -2.04 -9.07
N ALA A 54 -16.71 -1.27 -8.88
CA ALA A 54 -16.13 -0.42 -9.91
C ALA A 54 -14.81 -0.99 -10.44
N TRP A 55 -14.51 -0.71 -11.69
CA TRP A 55 -13.33 -1.25 -12.38
C TRP A 55 -11.99 -0.87 -11.73
N ASN A 56 -11.90 0.32 -11.16
CA ASN A 56 -10.70 0.77 -10.45
C ASN A 56 -10.33 -0.16 -9.28
N PHE A 57 -11.29 -0.62 -8.50
CA PHE A 57 -11.03 -1.54 -7.39
C PHE A 57 -10.58 -2.92 -7.88
N LEU A 58 -11.18 -3.42 -8.97
CA LEU A 58 -10.75 -4.67 -9.57
C LEU A 58 -9.33 -4.55 -10.13
N LEU A 59 -9.02 -3.48 -10.86
CA LEU A 59 -7.69 -3.19 -11.39
C LEU A 59 -6.65 -3.06 -10.26
N TRP A 60 -7.02 -2.39 -9.17
CA TRP A 60 -6.19 -2.28 -7.97
C TRP A 60 -5.90 -3.67 -7.35
N GLY A 61 -6.91 -4.51 -7.20
CA GLY A 61 -6.72 -5.88 -6.72
C GLY A 61 -5.83 -6.70 -7.65
N LEU A 62 -6.08 -6.66 -8.96
CA LEU A 62 -5.25 -7.34 -9.96
C LEU A 62 -3.80 -6.82 -9.96
N TYR A 63 -3.59 -5.52 -9.82
CA TYR A 63 -2.27 -4.91 -9.71
C TYR A 63 -1.47 -5.53 -8.56
N TYR A 64 -2.05 -5.62 -7.36
CA TYR A 64 -1.36 -6.26 -6.24
C TYR A 64 -1.23 -7.78 -6.41
N GLY A 65 -2.21 -8.44 -6.99
CA GLY A 65 -2.10 -9.86 -7.36
C GLY A 65 -0.87 -10.12 -8.23
N VAL A 66 -0.68 -9.32 -9.29
CA VAL A 66 0.48 -9.41 -10.19
C VAL A 66 1.78 -9.12 -9.44
N LEU A 67 1.84 -8.05 -8.64
CA LEU A 67 3.03 -7.70 -7.86
C LEU A 67 3.45 -8.83 -6.92
N LEU A 68 2.52 -9.43 -6.20
CA LEU A 68 2.81 -10.52 -5.27
C LEU A 68 3.31 -11.77 -5.99
N VAL A 69 2.78 -12.08 -7.18
CA VAL A 69 3.27 -13.17 -8.01
C VAL A 69 4.69 -12.90 -8.49
N ILE A 70 4.97 -11.69 -8.98
CA ILE A 70 6.31 -11.28 -9.43
C ILE A 70 7.30 -11.29 -8.27
N GLU A 71 6.94 -10.74 -7.11
CA GLU A 71 7.79 -10.78 -5.91
C GLU A 71 8.10 -12.21 -5.49
N LYS A 72 7.12 -13.10 -5.49
CA LYS A 72 7.29 -14.48 -5.07
C LYS A 72 8.27 -15.27 -5.95
N PHE A 73 8.18 -15.11 -7.26
CA PHE A 73 8.93 -15.95 -8.19
C PHE A 73 10.27 -15.37 -8.63
N TRP A 74 10.38 -14.05 -8.65
CA TRP A 74 11.54 -13.38 -9.23
C TRP A 74 12.02 -12.17 -8.43
N LEU A 75 11.19 -11.14 -8.30
CA LEU A 75 11.62 -9.84 -7.78
C LEU A 75 12.04 -9.90 -6.31
N GLY A 76 11.46 -10.78 -5.50
CA GLY A 76 11.82 -10.96 -4.10
C GLY A 76 13.30 -11.26 -3.92
N LYS A 77 13.87 -12.16 -4.76
CA LYS A 77 15.32 -12.48 -4.73
C LYS A 77 16.20 -11.28 -5.08
N VAL A 78 15.72 -10.40 -5.94
CA VAL A 78 16.44 -9.16 -6.31
C VAL A 78 16.33 -8.16 -5.16
N LEU A 79 15.13 -7.97 -4.61
CA LEU A 79 14.91 -7.06 -3.48
C LEU A 79 15.75 -7.45 -2.25
N ASP A 80 15.91 -8.74 -1.99
CA ASP A 80 16.71 -9.22 -0.85
C ASP A 80 18.19 -8.83 -0.94
N LYS A 81 18.70 -8.62 -2.16
CA LYS A 81 20.08 -8.17 -2.41
C LYS A 81 20.24 -6.64 -2.33
N LEU A 82 19.17 -5.89 -2.37
CA LEU A 82 19.19 -4.44 -2.37
C LEU A 82 19.35 -3.86 -0.96
N PRO A 83 20.03 -2.72 -0.81
CA PRO A 83 20.04 -1.95 0.43
C PRO A 83 18.62 -1.60 0.89
N SER A 84 18.45 -1.49 2.20
CA SER A 84 17.11 -1.25 2.80
C SER A 84 16.45 0.03 2.30
N VAL A 85 17.22 1.03 1.93
CA VAL A 85 16.74 2.31 1.38
C VAL A 85 16.08 2.09 0.01
N LEU A 86 16.73 1.35 -0.89
CA LEU A 86 16.16 1.05 -2.22
C LEU A 86 14.89 0.21 -2.12
N ARG A 87 14.85 -0.77 -1.19
CA ARG A 87 13.63 -1.53 -0.91
C ARG A 87 12.50 -0.66 -0.37
N TRP A 88 12.84 0.36 0.42
CA TRP A 88 11.85 1.32 0.91
C TRP A 88 11.29 2.16 -0.24
N PHE A 89 12.14 2.70 -1.12
CA PHE A 89 11.70 3.44 -2.31
C PHE A 89 10.84 2.59 -3.23
N TYR A 90 11.24 1.34 -3.49
CA TYR A 90 10.41 0.40 -4.25
C TYR A 90 9.02 0.25 -3.62
N THR A 91 8.96 -0.06 -2.32
CA THR A 91 7.68 -0.27 -1.63
C THR A 91 6.84 1.00 -1.64
N PHE A 92 7.46 2.14 -1.36
CA PHE A 92 6.79 3.44 -1.40
C PHE A 92 6.19 3.71 -2.79
N PHE A 93 6.98 3.51 -3.84
CA PHE A 93 6.53 3.74 -5.21
C PHE A 93 5.37 2.83 -5.61
N VAL A 94 5.48 1.52 -5.40
CA VAL A 94 4.43 0.57 -5.81
C VAL A 94 3.15 0.74 -4.99
N VAL A 95 3.25 1.12 -3.72
CA VAL A 95 2.07 1.40 -2.89
C VAL A 95 1.37 2.67 -3.37
N ASN A 96 2.12 3.76 -3.62
CA ASN A 96 1.52 4.99 -4.14
C ASN A 96 0.89 4.79 -5.52
N LEU A 97 1.52 4.04 -6.41
CA LEU A 97 0.93 3.68 -7.70
C LEU A 97 -0.37 2.87 -7.52
N GLY A 98 -0.40 1.97 -6.54
CA GLY A 98 -1.62 1.25 -6.17
C GLY A 98 -2.75 2.21 -5.74
N TRP A 99 -2.44 3.26 -4.99
CA TRP A 99 -3.44 4.27 -4.59
C TRP A 99 -3.98 5.08 -5.77
N VAL A 100 -3.19 5.29 -6.83
CA VAL A 100 -3.68 5.92 -8.08
C VAL A 100 -4.78 5.06 -8.71
N PHE A 101 -4.56 3.75 -8.85
CA PHE A 101 -5.60 2.82 -9.32
C PHE A 101 -6.85 2.83 -8.42
N PHE A 102 -6.65 2.86 -7.11
CA PHE A 102 -7.76 2.84 -6.16
C PHE A 102 -8.63 4.10 -6.24
N HIS A 103 -8.01 5.26 -6.38
CA HIS A 103 -8.70 6.56 -6.28
C HIS A 103 -9.39 6.97 -7.58
N LEU A 104 -8.86 6.62 -8.74
CA LEU A 104 -9.36 7.07 -10.03
C LEU A 104 -10.29 6.03 -10.66
N SER A 105 -11.58 6.28 -10.58
CA SER A 105 -12.61 5.40 -11.13
C SER A 105 -12.83 5.57 -12.64
N ASP A 106 -12.55 6.75 -13.19
CA ASP A 106 -12.65 7.03 -14.62
C ASP A 106 -11.36 6.58 -15.35
N PRO A 107 -11.46 5.66 -16.32
CA PRO A 107 -10.30 5.18 -17.09
C PRO A 107 -9.54 6.28 -17.84
N ALA A 108 -10.24 7.33 -18.29
CA ALA A 108 -9.61 8.45 -18.99
C ALA A 108 -8.73 9.26 -18.03
N PHE A 109 -9.23 9.56 -16.82
CA PHE A 109 -8.44 10.20 -15.77
C PHE A 109 -7.29 9.33 -15.28
N LEU A 110 -7.50 8.02 -15.15
CA LEU A 110 -6.44 7.08 -14.79
C LEU A 110 -5.31 7.09 -15.83
N SER A 111 -5.66 6.99 -17.12
CA SER A 111 -4.71 7.05 -18.21
C SER A 111 -3.94 8.38 -18.23
N TYR A 112 -4.63 9.50 -18.05
CA TYR A 112 -4.02 10.81 -17.95
C TYR A 112 -3.07 10.94 -16.77
N ALA A 113 -3.50 10.50 -15.57
CA ALA A 113 -2.68 10.53 -14.35
C ALA A 113 -1.39 9.72 -14.51
N LEU A 114 -1.49 8.49 -15.04
CA LEU A 114 -0.33 7.66 -15.33
C LEU A 114 0.60 8.33 -16.35
N HIS A 115 0.03 8.92 -17.40
CA HIS A 115 0.83 9.65 -18.41
C HIS A 115 1.61 10.81 -17.78
N VAL A 116 0.96 11.63 -16.95
CA VAL A 116 1.58 12.78 -16.28
C VAL A 116 2.63 12.34 -15.26
N MET A 117 2.38 11.26 -14.50
CA MET A 117 3.33 10.74 -13.51
C MET A 117 4.67 10.31 -14.13
N PHE A 118 4.64 9.79 -15.36
CA PHE A 118 5.85 9.30 -16.04
C PHE A 118 6.40 10.27 -17.10
N ARG A 119 5.75 11.39 -17.31
CA ARG A 119 6.21 12.41 -18.25
C ARG A 119 6.79 13.59 -17.49
N TRP A 120 8.11 13.77 -17.64
CA TRP A 120 8.76 14.96 -17.10
C TRP A 120 8.30 16.21 -17.86
N GLN A 121 7.53 17.08 -17.22
CA GLN A 121 7.12 18.36 -17.75
C GLN A 121 7.55 19.46 -16.79
N ALA A 122 8.01 20.59 -17.36
CA ALA A 122 8.20 21.80 -16.57
C ALA A 122 6.85 22.25 -15.98
N THR A 123 6.75 22.31 -14.68
CA THR A 123 5.52 22.68 -13.99
C THR A 123 5.65 24.09 -13.42
N ASP A 124 4.67 24.92 -13.65
CA ASP A 124 4.54 26.22 -13.01
C ASP A 124 4.06 26.01 -11.56
N TRP A 125 5.01 25.70 -10.68
CA TRP A 125 4.75 25.44 -9.28
C TRP A 125 4.03 26.58 -8.56
N PRO A 126 4.37 27.87 -8.74
CA PRO A 126 3.63 28.97 -8.15
C PRO A 126 2.14 28.92 -8.49
N ARG A 127 1.80 28.71 -9.75
CA ARG A 127 0.42 28.60 -10.21
C ARG A 127 -0.31 27.38 -9.64
N VAL A 128 0.37 26.22 -9.58
CA VAL A 128 -0.19 25.00 -9.00
C VAL A 128 -0.48 25.16 -7.52
N LEU A 129 0.44 25.75 -6.77
CA LEU A 129 0.30 25.96 -5.32
C LEU A 129 -0.79 26.98 -5.00
N THR A 130 -0.91 28.05 -5.79
CA THR A 130 -1.95 29.07 -5.57
C THR A 130 -3.34 28.60 -5.98
N ALA A 131 -3.44 27.73 -7.00
CA ALA A 131 -4.72 27.21 -7.47
C ALA A 131 -5.27 26.06 -6.60
N ASN A 132 -4.44 25.42 -5.77
CA ASN A 132 -4.79 24.22 -5.01
C ASN A 132 -4.33 24.34 -3.55
N SER A 133 -5.17 24.91 -2.69
CA SER A 133 -4.91 25.02 -1.25
C SER A 133 -4.64 23.67 -0.58
N ASP A 134 -5.24 22.58 -1.09
CA ASP A 134 -5.08 21.23 -0.57
C ASP A 134 -3.66 20.70 -0.77
N ILE A 135 -2.96 21.13 -1.83
CA ILE A 135 -1.54 20.82 -2.03
C ILE A 135 -0.67 21.48 -0.97
N LEU A 136 -0.95 22.74 -0.62
CA LEU A 136 -0.24 23.45 0.46
C LEU A 136 -0.45 22.74 1.80
N LEU A 137 -1.69 22.37 2.11
CA LEU A 137 -1.99 21.58 3.31
C LEU A 137 -1.27 20.23 3.26
N GLY A 138 -1.27 19.55 2.12
CA GLY A 138 -0.54 18.30 1.91
C GLY A 138 0.96 18.44 2.17
N ILE A 139 1.59 19.52 1.71
CA ILE A 139 3.01 19.84 1.97
C ILE A 139 3.28 19.99 3.48
N LEU A 140 2.36 20.62 4.22
CA LEU A 140 2.49 20.77 5.68
C LEU A 140 2.34 19.43 6.41
N TRP A 141 1.41 18.56 5.97
CA TRP A 141 1.17 17.26 6.59
C TRP A 141 2.19 16.20 6.20
N PHE A 142 2.85 16.33 5.04
CA PHE A 142 3.81 15.35 4.55
C PHE A 142 5.00 15.12 5.51
N PRO A 143 5.66 16.14 6.08
CA PRO A 143 6.70 15.95 7.09
C PRO A 143 6.19 15.24 8.35
N LEU A 144 4.97 15.53 8.79
CA LEU A 144 4.36 14.84 9.93
C LEU A 144 4.10 13.38 9.60
N ALA A 145 3.48 13.08 8.45
CA ALA A 145 3.25 11.71 8.00
C ALA A 145 4.57 10.95 7.84
N PHE A 146 5.62 11.61 7.35
CA PHE A 146 6.95 11.03 7.24
C PHE A 146 7.54 10.70 8.62
N LEU A 147 7.47 11.61 9.58
CA LEU A 147 7.93 11.37 10.95
C LEU A 147 7.16 10.22 11.60
N PHE A 148 5.84 10.16 11.41
CA PHE A 148 4.99 9.09 11.93
C PHE A 148 5.21 7.73 11.24
N SER A 149 5.82 7.70 10.05
CA SER A 149 6.19 6.46 9.35
C SER A 149 7.37 5.72 9.99
N PHE A 150 8.15 6.41 10.83
CA PHE A 150 9.24 5.79 11.57
C PHE A 150 8.78 5.36 12.96
N PRO A 151 9.30 4.25 13.51
CA PRO A 151 8.96 3.77 14.85
C PRO A 151 9.61 4.63 15.95
N VAL A 152 9.54 5.96 15.82
CA VAL A 152 10.12 6.92 16.76
C VAL A 152 9.50 6.75 18.16
N TRP A 153 8.21 6.40 18.19
CA TRP A 153 7.43 6.13 19.40
C TRP A 153 7.97 5.01 20.28
N LYS A 154 8.68 4.04 19.69
CA LYS A 154 9.31 2.94 20.44
C LYS A 154 10.48 3.41 21.28
N LYS A 155 11.04 4.57 20.97
CA LYS A 155 12.16 5.17 21.69
C LYS A 155 11.74 6.21 22.72
N LEU A 156 10.47 6.62 22.74
CA LEU A 156 9.95 7.55 23.72
C LEU A 156 9.74 6.84 25.06
N PRO A 157 10.10 7.46 26.19
CA PRO A 157 9.83 6.90 27.51
C PRO A 157 8.32 6.77 27.69
N ARG A 158 7.89 5.57 28.07
CA ARG A 158 6.46 5.29 28.31
C ARG A 158 6.01 6.08 29.53
N PRO A 159 4.95 6.90 29.42
CA PRO A 159 4.39 7.58 30.59
C PRO A 159 3.89 6.55 31.62
N LYS A 160 4.19 6.78 32.89
CA LYS A 160 3.73 5.93 33.98
C LYS A 160 2.30 6.32 34.39
N GLY A 161 1.45 5.34 34.64
CA GLY A 161 0.07 5.52 35.13
C GLY A 161 -1.01 5.38 34.06
N TRP A 162 -2.31 5.47 34.48
CA TRP A 162 -3.48 5.24 33.62
C TRP A 162 -3.56 6.22 32.42
N LYS A 163 -3.13 7.47 32.59
CA LYS A 163 -3.05 8.45 31.50
C LYS A 163 -1.99 8.06 30.47
N GLY A 164 -0.94 7.38 30.90
CA GLY A 164 0.08 6.85 30.02
C GLY A 164 -0.36 5.62 29.26
N ALA A 165 -1.19 4.77 29.87
CA ALA A 165 -1.81 3.64 29.18
C ALA A 165 -2.74 4.12 28.06
N LEU A 166 -3.59 5.13 28.33
CA LEU A 166 -4.48 5.72 27.32
C LEU A 166 -3.70 6.35 26.14
N ALA A 167 -2.60 7.07 26.43
CA ALA A 167 -1.74 7.64 25.40
C ALA A 167 -1.03 6.55 24.57
N ALA A 168 -0.65 5.44 25.21
CA ALA A 168 -0.08 4.27 24.52
C ALA A 168 -1.12 3.58 23.64
N ASP A 169 -2.34 3.37 24.14
CA ASP A 169 -3.43 2.75 23.38
C ASP A 169 -3.89 3.60 22.19
N LEU A 170 -3.95 4.92 22.36
CA LEU A 170 -4.21 5.84 21.25
C LEU A 170 -3.07 5.82 20.21
N GLY A 171 -1.82 5.71 20.64
CA GLY A 171 -0.65 5.58 19.76
C GLY A 171 -0.58 4.24 19.03
N TYR A 172 -1.11 3.16 19.63
CA TYR A 172 -1.18 1.83 19.00
C TYR A 172 -2.45 1.62 18.16
N GLY A 173 -3.52 2.36 18.42
CA GLY A 173 -4.79 2.28 17.67
C GLY A 173 -4.76 3.03 16.35
N ILE A 174 -3.73 3.85 16.08
CA ILE A 174 -3.53 4.60 14.83
C ILE A 174 -2.54 3.88 13.89
N LEU A 175 -1.89 2.81 14.34
CA LEU A 175 -1.00 1.95 13.58
C LEU A 175 -1.64 0.59 13.29
#